data_2ccc802a7bc54341c3b50972cc3adfc1
#
_entry.id   2ccc802a7bc54341c3b50972cc3adfc1
#
_cell.length_a   1.000
_cell.length_b   1.000
_cell.length_c   1.000
_cell.angle_alpha   90.00
_cell.angle_beta   90.00
_cell.angle_gamma   90.00
#
_symmetry.space_group_name_H-M   'P 1'
#
loop_
_entity.id
_entity.type
_entity.pdbx_description
1 polymer ?
#
loop_
_entity_poly.entity_id
_entity_poly.type
_entity_poly.pdbx_seq_one_letter_code
_entity_poly.pdbx_strand_id
1 'polypeptide(L)'
;TPEFDTAEGQKIRVVVLTRALEYPWALAFLPHGTMLITERAGRLRLIRHGVLDPQPVAGGPASYWAGESGLPGAVHGYMDVALHPQFAQNQFVYLSYPKHDDKRNTLAVSRGRFDGTTLTDVKEIFVADAWETSGNMAGRLFFGPGGFLFVTVGDRDRICCNAEQRR
;
A
#
# COMPACT_ATOMS: atom_id res chain seq x y z
N THR A 1 18.03 23.70 -0.52
CA THR A 1 16.84 22.99 -1.03
C THR A 1 16.13 23.94 -1.98
N PRO A 2 15.86 23.58 -3.22
CA PRO A 2 15.24 24.49 -4.18
C PRO A 2 13.81 24.86 -3.75
N GLU A 3 13.46 26.13 -3.94
CA GLU A 3 12.11 26.63 -3.77
C GLU A 3 11.50 26.85 -5.16
N PHE A 4 10.20 26.61 -5.26
CA PHE A 4 9.43 26.76 -6.48
C PHE A 4 8.18 27.58 -6.21
N ASP A 5 7.85 28.48 -7.13
CA ASP A 5 6.57 29.19 -7.09
C ASP A 5 5.49 28.34 -7.79
N THR A 6 4.32 28.22 -7.19
CA THR A 6 3.15 27.58 -7.81
C THR A 6 2.35 28.60 -8.61
N ALA A 7 1.48 28.13 -9.49
CA ALA A 7 0.59 28.99 -10.27
C ALA A 7 -0.36 29.82 -9.39
N GLU A 8 -0.66 29.33 -8.17
CA GLU A 8 -1.48 30.00 -7.18
C GLU A 8 -0.69 30.99 -6.30
N GLY A 9 0.59 31.25 -6.62
CA GLY A 9 1.44 32.16 -5.88
C GLY A 9 1.95 31.64 -4.53
N GLN A 10 1.84 30.34 -4.29
CA GLN A 10 2.40 29.70 -3.10
C GLN A 10 3.84 29.28 -3.35
N LYS A 11 4.68 29.39 -2.33
CA LYS A 11 6.04 28.85 -2.39
C LYS A 11 6.07 27.46 -1.79
N ILE A 12 6.66 26.52 -2.52
CA ILE A 12 6.89 25.16 -2.05
C ILE A 12 8.38 24.85 -2.02
N ARG A 13 8.79 24.04 -1.08
CA ARG A 13 10.15 23.53 -0.95
C ARG A 13 10.16 22.01 -1.06
N VAL A 14 10.95 21.48 -1.98
CA VAL A 14 11.12 20.03 -2.12
C VAL A 14 12.27 19.56 -1.25
N VAL A 15 11.99 18.66 -0.32
CA VAL A 15 12.97 18.04 0.57
C VAL A 15 13.06 16.55 0.27
N VAL A 16 14.25 16.07 -0.11
CA VAL A 16 14.50 14.64 -0.27
C VAL A 16 14.79 14.04 1.10
N LEU A 17 13.90 13.19 1.59
CA LEU A 17 14.04 12.51 2.89
C LEU A 17 15.01 11.34 2.81
N THR A 18 14.93 10.53 1.73
CA THR A 18 15.77 9.35 1.53
C THR A 18 15.88 9.01 0.05
N ARG A 19 16.93 8.28 -0.32
CA ARG A 19 17.12 7.69 -1.66
C ARG A 19 17.21 6.16 -1.60
N ALA A 20 16.97 5.57 -0.43
CA ALA A 20 17.16 4.14 -0.18
C ALA A 20 15.85 3.34 -0.18
N LEU A 21 14.78 3.88 -0.78
CA LEU A 21 13.53 3.15 -1.01
C LEU A 21 13.57 2.48 -2.39
N GLU A 22 13.05 1.27 -2.47
CA GLU A 22 12.94 0.50 -3.71
C GLU A 22 11.49 0.44 -4.18
N TYR A 23 11.19 1.10 -5.29
CA TYR A 23 9.84 1.16 -5.86
C TYR A 23 8.75 1.48 -4.84
N PRO A 24 8.85 2.61 -4.12
CA PRO A 24 7.83 3.00 -3.15
C PRO A 24 6.48 3.22 -3.85
N TRP A 25 5.40 2.74 -3.22
CA TRP A 25 4.06 2.85 -3.79
C TRP A 25 3.18 3.83 -3.01
N ALA A 26 3.04 3.62 -1.72
CA ALA A 26 2.13 4.38 -0.87
C ALA A 26 2.80 4.81 0.44
N LEU A 27 2.19 5.79 1.06
CA LEU A 27 2.67 6.44 2.27
C LEU A 27 1.49 6.71 3.21
N ALA A 28 1.65 6.40 4.49
CA ALA A 28 0.74 6.81 5.55
C ALA A 28 1.51 7.54 6.66
N PHE A 29 0.94 8.67 7.12
CA PHE A 29 1.49 9.39 8.27
C PHE A 29 0.90 8.87 9.57
N LEU A 30 1.78 8.40 10.45
CA LEU A 30 1.43 8.10 11.82
C LEU A 30 1.40 9.39 12.66
N PRO A 31 0.83 9.35 13.88
CA PRO A 31 0.99 10.42 14.84
C PRO A 31 2.47 10.80 15.01
N HIS A 32 2.73 12.10 15.25
CA HIS A 32 4.08 12.65 15.45
C HIS A 32 5.01 12.62 14.23
N GLY A 33 4.46 12.50 13.01
CA GLY A 33 5.22 12.67 11.78
C GLY A 33 6.06 11.45 11.36
N THR A 34 5.93 10.33 12.03
CA THR A 34 6.47 9.05 11.55
C THR A 34 5.69 8.60 10.30
N MET A 35 6.37 7.97 9.34
CA MET A 35 5.76 7.54 8.09
C MET A 35 5.95 6.05 7.86
N LEU A 36 4.88 5.37 7.46
CA LEU A 36 4.93 4.03 6.88
C LEU A 36 4.91 4.14 5.36
N ILE A 37 5.80 3.43 4.69
CA ILE A 37 5.91 3.42 3.23
C ILE A 37 5.88 1.98 2.74
N THR A 38 5.05 1.70 1.75
CA THR A 38 5.03 0.40 1.08
C THR A 38 6.04 0.36 -0.07
N GLU A 39 6.72 -0.77 -0.23
CA GLU A 39 7.59 -1.05 -1.37
C GLU A 39 7.07 -2.25 -2.17
N ARG A 40 7.25 -2.19 -3.48
CA ARG A 40 6.83 -3.26 -4.41
C ARG A 40 7.52 -4.61 -4.15
N ALA A 41 8.64 -4.63 -3.46
CA ALA A 41 9.28 -5.87 -3.00
C ALA A 41 8.56 -6.55 -1.82
N GLY A 42 7.37 -6.06 -1.43
CA GLY A 42 6.61 -6.62 -0.30
C GLY A 42 7.16 -6.20 1.06
N ARG A 43 7.82 -5.06 1.13
CA ARG A 43 8.33 -4.50 2.38
C ARG A 43 7.50 -3.31 2.84
N LEU A 44 7.26 -3.22 4.13
CA LEU A 44 6.74 -2.03 4.78
C LEU A 44 7.91 -1.32 5.46
N ARG A 45 8.18 -0.09 5.05
CA ARG A 45 9.31 0.69 5.55
C ARG A 45 8.83 1.77 6.50
N LEU A 46 9.74 2.20 7.37
CA LEU A 46 9.46 3.17 8.41
C LEU A 46 10.44 4.34 8.31
N ILE A 47 9.92 5.58 8.31
CA ILE A 47 10.74 6.80 8.46
C ILE A 47 10.34 7.47 9.77
N ARG A 48 11.32 7.66 10.66
CA ARG A 48 11.16 8.37 11.93
C ARG A 48 12.05 9.61 11.94
N HIS A 49 11.48 10.74 12.30
CA HIS A 49 12.24 12.01 12.36
C HIS A 49 13.06 12.29 11.09
N GLY A 50 12.52 11.93 9.93
CA GLY A 50 13.20 12.11 8.64
C GLY A 50 14.28 11.08 8.31
N VAL A 51 14.48 10.06 9.15
CA VAL A 51 15.48 8.99 8.95
C VAL A 51 14.78 7.68 8.62
N LEU A 52 15.19 7.04 7.52
CA LEU A 52 14.70 5.72 7.13
C LEU A 52 15.29 4.66 8.09
N ASP A 53 14.40 3.88 8.71
CA ASP A 53 14.81 2.71 9.49
C ASP A 53 15.50 1.70 8.55
N PRO A 54 16.71 1.22 8.85
CA PRO A 54 17.40 0.24 8.02
C PRO A 54 16.63 -1.09 7.91
N GLN A 55 15.87 -1.45 8.94
CA GLN A 55 15.08 -2.67 8.95
C GLN A 55 13.63 -2.39 8.50
N PRO A 56 13.05 -3.23 7.64
CA PRO A 56 11.63 -3.16 7.34
C PRO A 56 10.79 -3.54 8.57
N VAL A 57 9.55 -3.07 8.61
CA VAL A 57 8.56 -3.51 9.58
C VAL A 57 8.30 -5.00 9.37
N ALA A 58 8.48 -5.80 10.41
CA ALA A 58 8.27 -7.24 10.36
C ALA A 58 6.78 -7.62 10.48
N GLY A 59 6.46 -8.90 10.22
CA GLY A 59 5.14 -9.48 10.48
C GLY A 59 4.05 -9.13 9.47
N GLY A 60 4.37 -8.46 8.38
CA GLY A 60 3.42 -8.19 7.30
C GLY A 60 2.97 -9.46 6.58
N PRO A 61 1.84 -9.43 5.85
CA PRO A 61 1.36 -10.57 5.08
C PRO A 61 2.35 -10.95 3.97
N ALA A 62 2.40 -12.24 3.61
CA ALA A 62 3.14 -12.66 2.44
C ALA A 62 2.53 -12.02 1.19
N SER A 63 3.37 -11.42 0.37
CA SER A 63 2.96 -10.74 -0.86
C SER A 63 3.72 -11.29 -2.05
N TYR A 64 3.03 -11.39 -3.18
CA TYR A 64 3.65 -11.85 -4.41
C TYR A 64 4.61 -10.79 -4.98
N TRP A 65 5.82 -11.23 -5.36
CA TRP A 65 6.83 -10.43 -6.04
C TRP A 65 7.54 -11.27 -7.10
N ALA A 66 7.36 -10.96 -8.36
CA ALA A 66 7.98 -11.68 -9.48
C ALA A 66 9.39 -11.16 -9.86
N GLY A 67 9.98 -10.30 -9.03
CA GLY A 67 11.25 -9.65 -9.34
C GLY A 67 11.14 -8.55 -10.38
N GLU A 68 12.27 -8.10 -10.88
CA GLU A 68 12.36 -7.01 -11.88
C GLU A 68 12.02 -7.49 -13.31
N SER A 69 11.45 -8.64 -13.48
CA SER A 69 11.18 -9.26 -14.79
C SER A 69 10.20 -8.49 -15.68
N GLY A 70 9.95 -7.21 -15.36
CA GLY A 70 9.53 -6.17 -16.28
C GLY A 70 8.36 -6.47 -17.21
N LEU A 71 7.53 -7.45 -16.91
CA LEU A 71 6.32 -7.67 -17.68
C LEU A 71 5.41 -6.46 -17.47
N PRO A 72 5.02 -5.74 -18.54
CA PRO A 72 4.05 -4.66 -18.46
C PRO A 72 2.78 -5.14 -17.73
N GLY A 73 2.32 -4.39 -16.74
CA GLY A 73 1.13 -4.73 -15.97
C GLY A 73 1.34 -5.68 -14.78
N ALA A 74 2.55 -6.16 -14.55
CA ALA A 74 2.83 -6.96 -13.36
C ALA A 74 2.81 -6.07 -12.10
N VAL A 75 1.76 -6.16 -11.32
CA VAL A 75 1.64 -5.49 -10.01
C VAL A 75 2.13 -6.44 -8.94
N HIS A 76 3.13 -6.02 -8.20
CA HIS A 76 3.81 -6.88 -7.23
C HIS A 76 4.01 -6.14 -5.91
N GLY A 77 4.10 -6.92 -4.84
CA GLY A 77 4.42 -6.44 -3.51
C GLY A 77 3.33 -5.63 -2.85
N TYR A 78 3.67 -4.93 -1.79
CA TYR A 78 2.68 -4.11 -1.09
C TYR A 78 2.25 -2.90 -1.94
N MET A 79 0.95 -2.66 -1.93
CA MET A 79 0.32 -1.58 -2.66
C MET A 79 -0.01 -0.45 -1.68
N ASP A 80 -1.23 -0.32 -1.23
CA ASP A 80 -1.60 0.77 -0.35
C ASP A 80 -1.47 0.43 1.13
N VAL A 81 -1.31 1.47 1.93
CA VAL A 81 -1.30 1.40 3.39
C VAL A 81 -2.26 2.45 3.95
N ALA A 82 -3.16 2.04 4.81
CA ALA A 82 -4.10 2.94 5.49
C ALA A 82 -4.08 2.71 7.00
N LEU A 83 -4.22 3.78 7.76
CA LEU A 83 -4.41 3.71 9.20
C LEU A 83 -5.90 3.71 9.54
N HIS A 84 -6.27 2.95 10.56
CA HIS A 84 -7.62 3.06 11.12
C HIS A 84 -7.89 4.50 11.61
N PRO A 85 -9.09 5.07 11.45
CA PRO A 85 -9.40 6.41 11.96
C PRO A 85 -9.13 6.61 13.46
N GLN A 86 -9.25 5.53 14.23
CA GLN A 86 -8.92 5.50 15.67
C GLN A 86 -7.54 4.84 15.92
N PHE A 87 -6.58 5.08 15.05
CA PHE A 87 -5.25 4.45 15.14
C PHE A 87 -4.58 4.67 16.50
N ALA A 88 -4.73 5.85 17.09
CA ALA A 88 -4.16 6.17 18.41
C ALA A 88 -4.61 5.19 19.52
N GLN A 89 -5.83 4.62 19.39
CA GLN A 89 -6.38 3.68 20.37
C GLN A 89 -6.13 2.23 20.00
N ASN A 90 -6.23 1.86 18.73
CA ASN A 90 -6.24 0.47 18.28
C ASN A 90 -5.00 0.03 17.53
N GLN A 91 -4.19 0.99 17.06
CA GLN A 91 -2.94 0.76 16.31
C GLN A 91 -3.12 -0.09 15.03
N PHE A 92 -4.33 -0.11 14.46
CA PHE A 92 -4.59 -0.89 13.26
C PHE A 92 -4.06 -0.23 12.00
N VAL A 93 -3.31 -1.03 11.25
CA VAL A 93 -2.79 -0.74 9.91
C VAL A 93 -3.39 -1.73 8.93
N TYR A 94 -3.77 -1.23 7.76
CA TYR A 94 -4.32 -2.01 6.66
C TYR A 94 -3.36 -1.96 5.48
N LEU A 95 -3.11 -3.12 4.88
CA LEU A 95 -2.26 -3.27 3.71
C LEU A 95 -3.04 -3.94 2.60
N SER A 96 -2.99 -3.39 1.41
CA SER A 96 -3.40 -4.09 0.19
C SER A 96 -2.19 -4.68 -0.51
N TYR A 97 -2.35 -5.88 -1.07
CA TYR A 97 -1.25 -6.62 -1.67
C TYR A 97 -1.78 -7.69 -2.64
N PRO A 98 -0.95 -8.13 -3.60
CA PRO A 98 -1.24 -9.30 -4.41
C PRO A 98 -1.14 -10.58 -3.58
N LYS A 99 -2.23 -11.31 -3.53
CA LYS A 99 -2.28 -12.71 -3.09
C LYS A 99 -2.19 -13.61 -4.33
N HIS A 100 -1.47 -14.71 -4.26
CA HIS A 100 -1.34 -15.62 -5.39
C HIS A 100 -1.69 -17.08 -5.02
N ASP A 101 -2.15 -17.81 -5.99
CA ASP A 101 -2.10 -19.27 -6.05
C ASP A 101 -0.95 -19.68 -7.00
N ASP A 102 -0.87 -20.96 -7.39
CA ASP A 102 0.22 -21.47 -8.25
C ASP A 102 0.29 -20.79 -9.62
N LYS A 103 -0.79 -20.20 -10.10
CA LYS A 103 -0.89 -19.68 -11.48
C LYS A 103 -1.43 -18.26 -11.58
N ARG A 104 -2.20 -17.82 -10.61
CA ARG A 104 -2.96 -16.58 -10.66
C ARG A 104 -2.72 -15.74 -9.42
N ASN A 105 -3.06 -14.49 -9.52
CA ASN A 105 -3.02 -13.57 -8.41
C ASN A 105 -4.31 -12.74 -8.35
N THR A 106 -4.60 -12.21 -7.18
CA THR A 106 -5.73 -11.30 -6.95
C THR A 106 -5.38 -10.30 -5.87
N LEU A 107 -6.19 -9.25 -5.75
CA LEU A 107 -6.06 -8.27 -4.68
C LEU A 107 -6.52 -8.87 -3.34
N ALA A 108 -5.71 -8.72 -2.32
CA ALA A 108 -6.09 -9.01 -0.93
C ALA A 108 -5.83 -7.79 -0.03
N VAL A 109 -6.51 -7.76 1.09
CA VAL A 109 -6.31 -6.76 2.15
C VAL A 109 -6.15 -7.49 3.48
N SER A 110 -5.10 -7.14 4.21
CA SER A 110 -4.90 -7.56 5.59
C SER A 110 -4.93 -6.37 6.54
N ARG A 111 -5.36 -6.63 7.77
CA ARG A 111 -5.28 -5.72 8.89
C ARG A 111 -4.31 -6.30 9.93
N GLY A 112 -3.37 -5.52 10.43
CA GLY A 112 -2.50 -5.86 11.55
C GLY A 112 -2.49 -4.77 12.62
N ARG A 113 -1.99 -5.09 13.80
CA ARG A 113 -1.71 -4.12 14.86
C ARG A 113 -0.23 -3.75 14.79
N PHE A 114 0.05 -2.47 14.70
CA PHE A 114 1.42 -1.94 14.63
C PHE A 114 1.90 -1.53 16.01
N ASP A 115 2.96 -2.18 16.51
CA ASP A 115 3.55 -1.90 17.83
C ASP A 115 4.67 -0.84 17.80
N GLY A 116 4.99 -0.32 16.63
CA GLY A 116 6.09 0.62 16.39
C GLY A 116 7.21 0.02 15.54
N THR A 117 7.34 -1.30 15.47
CA THR A 117 8.40 -2.01 14.72
C THR A 117 7.87 -3.20 13.94
N THR A 118 6.74 -3.77 14.38
CA THR A 118 6.21 -5.05 13.88
C THR A 118 4.70 -4.94 13.69
N LEU A 119 4.17 -5.66 12.73
CA LEU A 119 2.75 -5.96 12.62
C LEU A 119 2.44 -7.27 13.32
N THR A 120 1.56 -7.23 14.30
CA THR A 120 1.04 -8.39 15.03
C THR A 120 -0.44 -8.60 14.74
N ASP A 121 -1.01 -9.73 15.13
CA ASP A 121 -2.43 -10.07 14.91
C ASP A 121 -2.88 -9.85 13.46
N VAL A 122 -2.00 -10.16 12.50
CA VAL A 122 -2.28 -9.95 11.09
C VAL A 122 -3.36 -10.91 10.62
N LYS A 123 -4.44 -10.34 10.08
CA LYS A 123 -5.58 -11.09 9.56
C LYS A 123 -5.91 -10.61 8.15
N GLU A 124 -6.04 -11.53 7.22
CA GLU A 124 -6.63 -11.27 5.93
C GLU A 124 -8.14 -11.00 6.11
N ILE A 125 -8.60 -9.85 5.65
CA ILE A 125 -9.98 -9.38 5.85
C ILE A 125 -10.76 -9.28 4.55
N PHE A 126 -10.08 -9.30 3.41
CA PHE A 126 -10.69 -9.24 2.09
C PHE A 126 -9.81 -9.92 1.06
N VAL A 127 -10.44 -10.66 0.15
CA VAL A 127 -9.82 -11.19 -1.07
C VAL A 127 -10.79 -10.95 -2.22
N ALA A 128 -10.33 -10.26 -3.25
CA ALA A 128 -11.16 -10.00 -4.42
C ALA A 128 -11.36 -11.28 -5.24
N ASP A 129 -12.59 -11.50 -5.71
CA ASP A 129 -12.87 -12.54 -6.69
C ASP A 129 -12.52 -12.07 -8.12
N ALA A 130 -11.22 -11.81 -8.32
CA ALA A 130 -10.66 -11.26 -9.55
C ALA A 130 -9.32 -11.93 -9.88
N TRP A 131 -9.31 -13.25 -9.85
CA TRP A 131 -8.13 -14.08 -10.07
C TRP A 131 -7.70 -14.10 -11.52
N GLU A 132 -6.49 -13.59 -11.82
CA GLU A 132 -5.90 -13.52 -13.15
C GLU A 132 -4.40 -13.79 -13.12
N THR A 133 -3.83 -14.09 -14.27
CA THR A 133 -2.37 -14.29 -14.40
C THR A 133 -1.59 -12.98 -14.36
N SER A 134 -2.23 -11.87 -14.73
CA SER A 134 -1.63 -10.53 -14.80
C SER A 134 -2.71 -9.45 -14.66
N GLY A 135 -2.36 -8.21 -14.94
CA GLY A 135 -3.27 -7.09 -15.05
C GLY A 135 -3.39 -6.20 -13.80
N ASN A 136 -3.96 -5.05 -13.99
CA ASN A 136 -4.08 -4.03 -12.96
C ASN A 136 -4.98 -4.45 -11.81
N MET A 137 -4.49 -4.35 -10.58
CA MET A 137 -5.23 -4.66 -9.35
C MET A 137 -5.90 -3.46 -8.70
N ALA A 138 -5.46 -2.24 -9.00
CA ALA A 138 -5.76 -1.00 -8.30
C ALA A 138 -5.30 -1.03 -6.84
N GLY A 139 -6.11 -1.47 -5.89
CA GLY A 139 -5.69 -1.70 -4.49
C GLY A 139 -5.62 -0.47 -3.60
N ARG A 140 -6.21 0.67 -3.99
CA ARG A 140 -6.27 1.85 -3.13
C ARG A 140 -7.20 1.59 -1.94
N LEU A 141 -6.77 2.03 -0.76
CA LEU A 141 -7.49 1.93 0.51
C LEU A 141 -7.82 3.33 1.03
N PHE A 142 -9.05 3.54 1.48
CA PHE A 142 -9.38 4.75 2.25
C PHE A 142 -10.55 4.51 3.19
N PHE A 143 -10.56 5.22 4.31
CA PHE A 143 -11.67 5.22 5.24
C PHE A 143 -12.61 6.39 4.92
N GLY A 144 -13.86 6.05 4.63
CA GLY A 144 -14.92 7.02 4.41
C GLY A 144 -15.67 7.38 5.69
N PRO A 145 -16.71 8.22 5.56
CA PRO A 145 -17.62 8.52 6.66
C PRO A 145 -18.22 7.25 7.27
N GLY A 146 -18.42 7.24 8.58
CA GLY A 146 -18.96 6.07 9.30
C GLY A 146 -17.96 4.93 9.54
N GLY A 147 -16.66 5.12 9.21
CA GLY A 147 -15.63 4.15 9.50
C GLY A 147 -15.58 2.95 8.52
N PHE A 148 -16.24 3.04 7.38
CA PHE A 148 -16.15 2.03 6.33
C PHE A 148 -14.82 2.13 5.60
N LEU A 149 -14.16 0.98 5.41
CA LEU A 149 -12.98 0.86 4.56
C LEU A 149 -13.42 0.61 3.12
N PHE A 150 -13.04 1.50 2.21
CA PHE A 150 -13.24 1.34 0.77
C PHE A 150 -11.97 0.77 0.14
N VAL A 151 -12.17 -0.16 -0.77
CA VAL A 151 -11.09 -0.84 -1.51
C VAL A 151 -11.40 -0.75 -2.99
N THR A 152 -10.46 -0.26 -3.79
CA THR A 152 -10.59 -0.29 -5.25
C THR A 152 -10.04 -1.58 -5.80
N VAL A 153 -10.79 -2.24 -6.70
CA VAL A 153 -10.37 -3.44 -7.41
C VAL A 153 -10.28 -3.10 -8.89
N GLY A 154 -9.15 -3.41 -9.52
CA GLY A 154 -8.91 -3.16 -10.93
C GLY A 154 -9.63 -4.15 -11.84
N ASP A 155 -9.77 -3.79 -13.11
CA ASP A 155 -10.43 -4.60 -14.15
C ASP A 155 -9.60 -5.79 -14.63
N ARG A 156 -8.36 -5.91 -14.15
CA ARG A 156 -7.42 -6.97 -14.49
C ARG A 156 -7.07 -7.03 -15.97
N ASP A 157 -7.12 -5.87 -16.66
CA ASP A 157 -6.87 -5.71 -18.09
C ASP A 157 -7.82 -6.56 -18.97
N ARG A 158 -8.97 -6.95 -18.47
CA ARG A 158 -10.01 -7.61 -19.25
C ARG A 158 -10.78 -6.57 -20.06
N ILE A 159 -10.58 -6.58 -21.36
CA ILE A 159 -11.08 -5.56 -22.30
C ILE A 159 -12.61 -5.42 -22.31
N CYS A 160 -13.38 -6.37 -21.82
CA CYS A 160 -14.82 -6.37 -22.06
C CYS A 160 -15.75 -6.55 -20.85
N CYS A 161 -15.29 -6.96 -19.68
CA CYS A 161 -16.27 -7.55 -18.77
C CYS A 161 -16.14 -7.19 -17.29
N ASN A 162 -15.04 -6.62 -16.84
CA ASN A 162 -14.83 -6.38 -15.42
C ASN A 162 -15.29 -5.00 -14.92
N ALA A 163 -15.53 -4.06 -15.84
CA ALA A 163 -16.06 -2.74 -15.52
C ALA A 163 -17.60 -2.74 -15.33
N GLU A 164 -18.28 -3.82 -15.64
CA GLU A 164 -19.72 -3.94 -15.37
C GLU A 164 -19.92 -4.17 -13.86
N GLN A 165 -20.49 -3.17 -13.22
CA GLN A 165 -21.03 -3.34 -11.88
C GLN A 165 -22.10 -4.41 -11.92
N ARG A 166 -21.82 -5.59 -11.39
CA ARG A 166 -22.88 -6.54 -11.09
C ARG A 166 -23.73 -5.93 -9.98
N ARG A 167 -24.96 -5.61 -10.35
CA ARG A 167 -26.01 -5.20 -9.43
C ARG A 167 -26.41 -6.35 -8.52
#